data_f4815ab0ef221015a7d1145ad93c0a39
#
_entry.id   f4815ab0ef221015a7d1145ad93c0a39
#
_cell.length_a   1.000
_cell.length_b   1.000
_cell.length_c   1.000
_cell.angle_alpha   90.00
_cell.angle_beta   90.00
_cell.angle_gamma   90.00
#
_symmetry.space_group_name_H-M   'P 1'
#
loop_
_entity.id
_entity.type
_entity.pdbx_description
1 polymer ?
#
loop_
_entity_poly.entity_id
_entity_poly.type
_entity_poly.pdbx_seq_one_letter_code
_entity_poly.pdbx_strand_id
1 'polypeptide(L)'
;MRAEFILPWSPSTNNLRGSNRFGHSYPKKGYTDWKKNAGEELDRLCMLEEPYKGRVSVTVRCYPPNKQPYDVDNRLKAVLDLLEKRVIVNDDQVDRCIGLRGHVHKSGGAVWVIVESWDGGVIPRLPS
;
A
#
# COMPACT_ATOMS: atom_id res chain seq x y z
N MET A 1 12.20 -11.70 -7.29
CA MET A 1 12.11 -10.95 -6.03
C MET A 1 10.73 -11.18 -5.44
N ARG A 2 10.64 -11.41 -4.16
CA ARG A 2 9.39 -11.48 -3.41
C ARG A 2 9.65 -10.95 -2.00
N ALA A 3 8.83 -10.01 -1.56
CA ALA A 3 8.91 -9.43 -0.22
C ALA A 3 7.51 -9.37 0.38
N GLU A 4 7.38 -9.70 1.67
CA GLU A 4 6.10 -9.71 2.38
C GLU A 4 6.22 -8.90 3.65
N PHE A 5 5.17 -8.12 3.94
CA PHE A 5 5.13 -7.25 5.11
C PHE A 5 3.74 -7.27 5.72
N ILE A 6 3.68 -7.33 7.06
CA ILE A 6 2.44 -7.08 7.79
C ILE A 6 2.60 -5.70 8.43
N LEU A 7 1.76 -4.77 8.03
CA LEU A 7 1.83 -3.36 8.41
C LEU A 7 0.57 -2.95 9.16
N PRO A 8 0.62 -1.83 9.92
CA PRO A 8 -0.58 -1.28 10.55
C PRO A 8 -1.68 -0.98 9.55
N TRP A 9 -2.94 -0.97 10.03
CA TRP A 9 -4.11 -0.65 9.22
C TRP A 9 -3.93 0.69 8.49
N SER A 10 -4.08 0.67 7.15
CA SER A 10 -3.82 1.86 6.33
C SER A 10 -5.00 2.84 6.38
N PRO A 11 -4.73 4.15 6.26
CA PRO A 11 -5.79 5.15 6.18
C PRO A 11 -6.53 5.09 4.84
N SER A 12 -7.77 5.61 4.81
CA SER A 12 -8.54 5.75 3.58
C SER A 12 -7.90 6.79 2.66
N THR A 13 -7.98 6.59 1.35
CA THR A 13 -7.57 7.58 0.35
C THR A 13 -8.25 8.93 0.60
N ASN A 14 -9.51 8.92 1.04
CA ASN A 14 -10.26 10.14 1.33
C ASN A 14 -9.71 10.92 2.53
N ASN A 15 -8.84 10.30 3.34
CA ASN A 15 -8.28 10.87 4.56
C ASN A 15 -6.78 11.11 4.48
N LEU A 16 -6.17 11.03 3.28
CA LEU A 16 -4.73 11.21 3.12
C LEU A 16 -4.31 12.67 3.20
N ARG A 17 -5.13 13.58 2.67
CA ARG A 17 -4.80 15.01 2.59
C ARG A 17 -5.99 15.86 3.01
N GLY A 18 -5.68 17.01 3.59
CA GLY A 18 -6.64 18.06 3.86
C GLY A 18 -6.31 19.29 3.03
N SER A 19 -7.11 20.34 3.19
CA SER A 19 -6.81 21.66 2.62
C SER A 19 -7.12 22.74 3.62
N ASN A 20 -6.31 23.81 3.61
CA ASN A 20 -6.53 24.95 4.48
C ASN A 20 -7.52 25.95 3.83
N ARG A 21 -7.84 27.04 4.54
CA ARG A 21 -8.76 28.07 4.06
C ARG A 21 -8.30 28.77 2.77
N PHE A 22 -7.03 28.65 2.39
CA PHE A 22 -6.46 29.21 1.18
C PHE A 22 -6.42 28.19 0.03
N GLY A 23 -7.01 27.01 0.21
CA GLY A 23 -7.02 25.95 -0.80
C GLY A 23 -5.71 25.16 -0.91
N HIS A 24 -4.73 25.39 -0.04
CA HIS A 24 -3.48 24.65 -0.08
C HIS A 24 -3.68 23.25 0.54
N SER A 25 -3.24 22.23 -0.19
CA SER A 25 -3.30 20.84 0.23
C SER A 25 -2.17 20.52 1.21
N TYR A 26 -2.45 19.71 2.21
CA TYR A 26 -1.47 19.23 3.18
C TYR A 26 -1.77 17.78 3.60
N PRO A 27 -0.76 16.98 4.01
CA PRO A 27 -1.02 15.63 4.55
C PRO A 27 -1.76 15.73 5.88
N LYS A 28 -2.80 14.91 6.07
CA LYS A 28 -3.48 14.84 7.36
C LYS A 28 -2.59 14.15 8.39
N LYS A 29 -2.74 14.53 9.67
CA LYS A 29 -1.95 13.98 10.78
C LYS A 29 -2.03 12.46 10.85
N GLY A 30 -3.23 11.89 10.69
CA GLY A 30 -3.40 10.44 10.72
C GLY A 30 -2.60 9.72 9.63
N TYR A 31 -2.53 10.29 8.44
CA TYR A 31 -1.71 9.77 7.35
C TYR A 31 -0.22 9.92 7.66
N THR A 32 0.19 11.07 8.16
CA THR A 32 1.59 11.33 8.53
C THR A 32 2.06 10.38 9.62
N ASP A 33 1.25 10.18 10.67
CA ASP A 33 1.56 9.25 11.77
C ASP A 33 1.63 7.81 11.26
N TRP A 34 0.67 7.39 10.41
CA TRP A 34 0.67 6.06 9.83
C TRP A 34 1.91 5.84 8.97
N LYS A 35 2.23 6.80 8.11
CA LYS A 35 3.39 6.72 7.21
C LYS A 35 4.69 6.57 7.99
N LYS A 36 4.83 7.29 9.10
CA LYS A 36 5.99 7.17 9.98
C LYS A 36 6.05 5.78 10.62
N ASN A 37 4.97 5.35 11.27
CA ASN A 37 4.94 4.10 12.01
C ASN A 37 5.07 2.89 11.09
N ALA A 38 4.32 2.86 10.00
CA ALA A 38 4.39 1.78 9.02
C ALA A 38 5.72 1.78 8.27
N GLY A 39 6.28 2.97 8.01
CA GLY A 39 7.60 3.11 7.38
C GLY A 39 8.71 2.54 8.24
N GLU A 40 8.71 2.82 9.53
CA GLU A 40 9.68 2.26 10.49
C GLU A 40 9.58 0.74 10.53
N GLU A 41 8.37 0.20 10.58
CA GLU A 41 8.13 -1.24 10.57
C GLU A 41 8.61 -1.87 9.26
N LEU A 42 8.31 -1.23 8.13
CA LEU A 42 8.74 -1.70 6.82
C LEU A 42 10.26 -1.69 6.69
N ASP A 43 10.93 -0.63 7.16
CA ASP A 43 12.38 -0.53 7.13
C ASP A 43 13.03 -1.64 7.98
N ARG A 44 12.40 -1.99 9.11
CA ARG A 44 12.86 -3.08 9.97
C ARG A 44 12.70 -4.46 9.31
N LEU A 45 11.64 -4.67 8.54
CA LEU A 45 11.30 -5.95 7.93
C LEU A 45 11.92 -6.15 6.55
N CYS A 46 12.23 -5.06 5.85
CA CYS A 46 12.74 -5.13 4.47
C CYS A 46 14.17 -5.65 4.44
N MET A 47 14.39 -6.74 3.71
CA MET A 47 15.70 -7.38 3.56
C MET A 47 16.42 -6.97 2.28
N LEU A 48 15.85 -6.07 1.50
CA LEU A 48 16.47 -5.58 0.27
C LEU A 48 17.55 -4.55 0.59
N GLU A 49 18.71 -4.67 -0.05
CA GLU A 49 19.81 -3.70 0.09
C GLU A 49 19.45 -2.37 -0.56
N GLU A 50 18.71 -2.42 -1.66
CA GLU A 50 18.23 -1.24 -2.38
C GLU A 50 16.84 -1.51 -2.97
N PRO A 51 16.05 -0.46 -3.28
CA PRO A 51 14.74 -0.65 -3.92
C PRO A 51 14.84 -1.41 -5.24
N TYR A 52 13.90 -2.31 -5.46
CA TYR A 52 13.82 -3.12 -6.67
C TYR A 52 13.42 -2.25 -7.87
N LYS A 53 14.04 -2.47 -9.01
CA LYS A 53 13.86 -1.62 -10.20
C LYS A 53 13.00 -2.23 -11.30
N GLY A 54 12.65 -3.49 -11.21
CA GLY A 54 11.87 -4.20 -12.23
C GLY A 54 10.36 -4.04 -12.07
N ARG A 55 9.61 -4.64 -12.98
CA ARG A 55 8.14 -4.68 -12.91
C ARG A 55 7.71 -5.55 -11.74
N VAL A 56 6.65 -5.15 -11.05
CA VAL A 56 6.14 -5.85 -9.86
C VAL A 56 4.62 -6.00 -9.88
N SER A 57 4.16 -7.02 -9.15
CA SER A 57 2.78 -7.17 -8.72
C SER A 57 2.71 -6.91 -7.24
N VAL A 58 1.73 -6.11 -6.80
CA VAL A 58 1.50 -5.81 -5.39
C VAL A 58 0.14 -6.37 -4.99
N THR A 59 0.13 -7.19 -3.96
CA THR A 59 -1.11 -7.73 -3.37
C THR A 59 -1.25 -7.18 -1.96
N VAL A 60 -2.42 -6.61 -1.66
CA VAL A 60 -2.72 -6.05 -0.34
C VAL A 60 -3.99 -6.72 0.18
N ARG A 61 -3.85 -7.50 1.26
CA ARG A 61 -5.00 -8.06 1.97
C ARG A 61 -5.28 -7.22 3.20
N CYS A 62 -6.52 -6.76 3.30
CA CYS A 62 -6.95 -5.83 4.36
C CYS A 62 -7.65 -6.59 5.48
N TYR A 63 -7.13 -6.46 6.69
CA TYR A 63 -7.72 -7.03 7.91
C TYR A 63 -8.22 -5.87 8.78
N PRO A 64 -9.52 -5.51 8.70
CA PRO A 64 -10.00 -4.31 9.37
C PRO A 64 -10.03 -4.48 10.90
N PRO A 65 -9.97 -3.36 11.66
CA PRO A 65 -10.00 -3.43 13.12
C PRO A 65 -11.38 -3.78 13.70
N ASN A 66 -12.44 -3.60 12.91
CA ASN A 66 -13.81 -3.82 13.32
C ASN A 66 -14.70 -4.12 12.12
N LYS A 67 -16.01 -4.23 12.34
CA LYS A 67 -16.98 -4.57 11.29
C LYS A 67 -17.53 -3.35 10.54
N GLN A 68 -16.97 -2.16 10.75
CA GLN A 68 -17.43 -0.97 10.02
C GLN A 68 -17.16 -1.12 8.52
N PRO A 69 -18.09 -0.63 7.66
CA PRO A 69 -17.87 -0.68 6.22
C PRO A 69 -16.61 0.07 5.79
N TYR A 70 -15.91 -0.47 4.80
CA TYR A 70 -14.77 0.19 4.17
C TYR A 70 -14.63 -0.30 2.73
N ASP A 71 -13.98 0.51 1.91
CA ASP A 71 -13.65 0.13 0.53
C ASP A 71 -12.20 -0.31 0.46
N VAL A 72 -11.96 -1.48 -0.11
CA VAL A 72 -10.61 -2.05 -0.24
C VAL A 72 -9.71 -1.13 -1.08
N ASP A 73 -10.21 -0.62 -2.21
CA ASP A 73 -9.44 0.25 -3.09
C ASP A 73 -8.98 1.54 -2.40
N ASN A 74 -9.78 2.06 -1.46
CA ASN A 74 -9.43 3.27 -0.72
C ASN A 74 -8.27 3.07 0.28
N ARG A 75 -7.80 1.83 0.45
CA ARG A 75 -6.68 1.50 1.35
C ARG A 75 -5.37 1.29 0.60
N LEU A 76 -5.41 1.19 -0.72
CA LEU A 76 -4.24 0.81 -1.51
C LEU A 76 -3.26 1.96 -1.73
N LYS A 77 -3.76 3.17 -1.91
CA LYS A 77 -2.92 4.34 -2.25
C LYS A 77 -1.85 4.61 -1.19
N ALA A 78 -2.22 4.58 0.08
CA ALA A 78 -1.28 4.81 1.18
C ALA A 78 -0.18 3.74 1.20
N VAL A 79 -0.55 2.47 0.94
CA VAL A 79 0.41 1.36 0.89
C VAL A 79 1.39 1.55 -0.27
N LEU A 80 0.89 1.87 -1.46
CA LEU A 80 1.75 2.09 -2.63
C LEU A 80 2.73 3.25 -2.39
N ASP A 81 2.24 4.34 -1.82
CA ASP A 81 3.10 5.49 -1.49
C ASP A 81 4.19 5.10 -0.48
N LEU A 82 3.87 4.23 0.46
CA LEU A 82 4.84 3.76 1.45
C LEU A 82 5.94 2.89 0.84
N LEU A 83 5.60 2.07 -0.17
CA LEU A 83 6.55 1.18 -0.83
C LEU A 83 7.59 1.94 -1.65
N GLU A 84 7.25 3.12 -2.16
CA GLU A 84 8.18 3.93 -2.94
C GLU A 84 9.42 4.30 -2.14
N LYS A 85 10.57 4.19 -2.78
CA LYS A 85 11.89 4.47 -2.21
C LYS A 85 12.34 3.50 -1.11
N ARG A 86 11.46 2.58 -0.67
CA ARG A 86 11.81 1.56 0.32
C ARG A 86 11.93 0.17 -0.31
N VAL A 87 10.92 -0.23 -1.06
CA VAL A 87 10.85 -1.57 -1.69
C VAL A 87 10.96 -1.47 -3.21
N ILE A 88 10.34 -0.46 -3.78
CA ILE A 88 10.41 -0.13 -5.22
C ILE A 88 10.86 1.32 -5.38
N VAL A 89 11.36 1.67 -6.57
CA VAL A 89 11.81 3.03 -6.84
C VAL A 89 10.61 3.95 -7.05
N ASN A 90 9.63 3.50 -7.82
CA ASN A 90 8.48 4.32 -8.20
C ASN A 90 7.25 3.43 -8.40
N ASP A 91 6.06 3.94 -8.13
CA ASP A 91 4.81 3.20 -8.27
C ASP A 91 4.45 2.87 -9.72
N ASP A 92 5.06 3.52 -10.71
CA ASP A 92 4.87 3.17 -12.12
C ASP A 92 5.44 1.80 -12.48
N GLN A 93 6.24 1.18 -11.59
CA GLN A 93 6.69 -0.19 -11.74
C GLN A 93 5.59 -1.22 -11.49
N VAL A 94 4.47 -0.81 -10.88
CA VAL A 94 3.38 -1.71 -10.51
C VAL A 94 2.51 -2.03 -11.71
N ASP A 95 2.64 -3.24 -12.25
CA ASP A 95 1.83 -3.71 -13.38
C ASP A 95 0.51 -4.32 -12.95
N ARG A 96 0.47 -4.87 -11.74
CA ARG A 96 -0.70 -5.51 -11.19
C ARG A 96 -0.84 -5.14 -9.72
N CYS A 97 -1.99 -4.59 -9.35
CA CYS A 97 -2.30 -4.28 -7.96
C CYS A 97 -3.60 -4.98 -7.58
N ILE A 98 -3.55 -5.84 -6.57
CA ILE A 98 -4.69 -6.63 -6.12
C ILE A 98 -5.02 -6.23 -4.69
N GLY A 99 -6.26 -5.79 -4.47
CA GLY A 99 -6.82 -5.55 -3.15
C GLY A 99 -7.78 -6.68 -2.77
N LEU A 100 -7.63 -7.22 -1.57
CA LEU A 100 -8.45 -8.32 -1.07
C LEU A 100 -8.92 -8.03 0.35
N ARG A 101 -10.11 -8.55 0.69
CA ARG A 101 -10.61 -8.51 2.07
C ARG A 101 -10.06 -9.70 2.86
N GLY A 102 -9.63 -9.41 4.09
CA GLY A 102 -9.39 -10.42 5.10
C GLY A 102 -10.47 -10.37 6.19
N HIS A 103 -10.31 -11.17 7.21
CA HIS A 103 -11.21 -11.14 8.37
C HIS A 103 -10.87 -9.97 9.30
N VAL A 104 -11.76 -9.69 10.25
CA VAL A 104 -11.53 -8.67 11.28
C VAL A 104 -10.33 -9.06 12.15
N HIS A 105 -9.43 -8.11 12.38
CA HIS A 105 -8.31 -8.23 13.31
C HIS A 105 -8.46 -7.20 14.41
N LYS A 106 -8.99 -7.63 15.55
CA LYS A 106 -9.43 -6.74 16.64
C LYS A 106 -8.31 -5.97 17.33
N SER A 107 -7.06 -6.34 17.11
CA SER A 107 -5.90 -5.65 17.68
C SER A 107 -5.46 -4.43 16.86
N GLY A 108 -6.41 -3.71 16.28
CA GLY A 108 -6.15 -2.46 15.55
C GLY A 108 -6.14 -2.60 14.04
N GLY A 109 -6.42 -3.79 13.52
CA GLY A 109 -6.36 -4.05 12.09
C GLY A 109 -4.93 -4.19 11.57
N ALA A 110 -4.80 -4.63 10.33
CA ALA A 110 -3.52 -4.77 9.66
C ALA A 110 -3.72 -4.85 8.15
N VAL A 111 -2.66 -4.64 7.39
CA VAL A 111 -2.59 -4.95 5.97
C VAL A 111 -1.43 -5.90 5.72
N TRP A 112 -1.69 -6.93 4.94
CA TRP A 112 -0.65 -7.89 4.52
C TRP A 112 -0.28 -7.57 3.08
N VAL A 113 0.96 -7.13 2.88
CA VAL A 113 1.46 -6.64 1.60
C VAL A 113 2.45 -7.64 1.03
N ILE A 114 2.24 -8.05 -0.21
CA ILE A 114 3.15 -8.93 -0.95
C ILE A 114 3.58 -8.19 -2.20
N VAL A 115 4.89 -7.98 -2.35
CA VAL A 115 5.50 -7.38 -3.54
C VAL A 115 6.35 -8.45 -4.20
N GLU A 116 6.08 -8.73 -5.46
CA GLU A 116 6.85 -9.75 -6.20
C GLU A 116 7.13 -9.31 -7.62
N SER A 117 8.25 -9.76 -8.16
CA SER A 117 8.60 -9.49 -9.55
C SER A 117 7.51 -10.06 -10.48
N TRP A 118 7.25 -9.34 -11.55
CA TRP A 118 6.16 -9.65 -12.46
C TRP A 118 6.66 -9.65 -13.90
N ASP A 119 6.41 -10.72 -14.64
CA ASP A 119 6.85 -10.87 -16.03
C ASP A 119 5.81 -10.39 -17.05
N GLY A 120 4.67 -9.85 -16.58
CA GLY A 120 3.58 -9.40 -17.43
C GLY A 120 2.56 -10.49 -17.76
N GLY A 121 2.89 -11.75 -17.47
CA GLY A 121 2.00 -12.87 -17.82
C GLY A 121 1.69 -12.92 -19.32
N VAL A 122 0.57 -13.53 -19.67
CA VAL A 122 0.05 -13.52 -21.05
C VAL A 122 -0.79 -12.28 -21.25
N ILE A 123 -0.36 -11.40 -22.16
CA ILE A 123 -1.06 -10.14 -22.43
C ILE A 123 -1.96 -10.37 -23.67
N PRO A 124 -3.30 -10.39 -23.51
CA PRO A 124 -4.19 -10.55 -24.65
C PRO A 124 -4.23 -9.28 -25.51
N ARG A 125 -4.52 -9.43 -26.78
CA ARG A 125 -4.76 -8.27 -27.64
C ARG A 125 -6.09 -7.61 -27.27
N LEU A 126 -6.13 -6.29 -27.39
CA LEU A 126 -7.41 -5.60 -27.26
C LEU A 126 -8.38 -6.06 -28.35
N PRO A 127 -9.65 -6.25 -28.01
CA PRO A 127 -10.68 -6.47 -29.02
C PRO A 127 -10.73 -5.29 -29.99
N SER A 128 -10.85 -5.58 -31.28
CA SER A 128 -10.95 -4.53 -32.30
C SER A 128 -12.37 -4.01 -32.46
#